data_8bdc90209f4314c1646acc4f50ce948d
#
_entry.id   8bdc90209f4314c1646acc4f50ce948d
#
_cell.length_a   1.000
_cell.length_b   1.000
_cell.length_c   1.000
_cell.angle_alpha   90.00
_cell.angle_beta   90.00
_cell.angle_gamma   90.00
#
_symmetry.space_group_name_H-M   'P 1'
#
loop_
_entity.id
_entity.type
_entity.pdbx_description
1 polymer ?
#
loop_
_entity_poly.entity_id
_entity_poly.type
_entity_poly.pdbx_seq_one_letter_code
_entity_poly.pdbx_strand_id
1 'polypeptide(L)'
;MTASEAMTPEALEEARTAWRATVESVISYRYLGTFSTAVSRHEAIGEMKIRPDMRGPVGLMAAPLGVALNDTAGINIDPIMLSAPTRIDVHLFEPGADVLEVRLEGRLLREGRSQFFTESRFTDAGDPSRLIAIGGTHWSVGTPNPGFNYVDCRPLAPTGPDFPPLYEPFGGRLRGDGNLEIPEDAEDLGGNGGLHQGPFQVVTEAAAMMAAQKAASTDQLWIEHQGTSIIARGSGCPLVTHAEVLRITEGCINVRVEMRAEGAGDRLVSVTMCRFRLV
;
A
#
# COMPACT_ATOMS: atom_id res chain seq x y z
N MET A 1 -8.57 -22.21 -18.53
CA MET A 1 -9.66 -21.24 -18.31
C MET A 1 -9.50 -20.71 -16.90
N THR A 2 -9.33 -19.41 -16.72
CA THR A 2 -9.40 -18.78 -15.41
C THR A 2 -10.87 -18.70 -14.97
N ALA A 3 -11.15 -18.62 -13.67
CA ALA A 3 -12.52 -18.47 -13.16
C ALA A 3 -13.25 -17.28 -13.83
N SER A 4 -12.51 -16.23 -14.18
CA SER A 4 -13.00 -15.03 -14.86
C SER A 4 -13.51 -15.28 -16.30
N GLU A 5 -12.93 -16.24 -17.01
CA GLU A 5 -13.36 -16.56 -18.39
C GLU A 5 -14.67 -17.34 -18.43
N ALA A 6 -15.11 -17.89 -17.28
CA ALA A 6 -16.34 -18.64 -17.17
C ALA A 6 -17.56 -17.80 -16.71
N MET A 7 -17.35 -16.52 -16.31
CA MET A 7 -18.44 -15.64 -15.88
C MET A 7 -19.05 -14.86 -17.03
N THR A 8 -20.37 -14.67 -16.97
CA THR A 8 -21.03 -13.76 -17.93
C THR A 8 -20.63 -12.29 -17.64
N PRO A 9 -20.71 -11.38 -18.62
CA PRO A 9 -20.42 -9.97 -18.38
C PRO A 9 -21.26 -9.35 -17.26
N GLU A 10 -22.53 -9.74 -17.13
CA GLU A 10 -23.45 -9.26 -16.09
C GLU A 10 -23.02 -9.75 -14.70
N ALA A 11 -22.67 -11.04 -14.58
CA ALA A 11 -22.19 -11.61 -13.31
C ALA A 11 -20.85 -11.00 -12.88
N LEU A 12 -19.97 -10.67 -13.83
CA LEU A 12 -18.72 -9.99 -13.56
C LEU A 12 -18.95 -8.56 -13.04
N GLU A 13 -19.90 -7.82 -13.61
CA GLU A 13 -20.21 -6.45 -13.17
C GLU A 13 -20.90 -6.45 -11.82
N GLU A 14 -21.77 -7.42 -11.54
CA GLU A 14 -22.32 -7.62 -10.19
C GLU A 14 -21.24 -7.92 -9.15
N ALA A 15 -20.30 -8.80 -9.47
CA ALA A 15 -19.17 -9.10 -8.60
C ALA A 15 -18.28 -7.88 -8.36
N ARG A 16 -18.02 -7.07 -9.38
CA ARG A 16 -17.27 -5.81 -9.25
C ARG A 16 -17.98 -4.79 -8.36
N THR A 17 -19.31 -4.68 -8.49
CA THR A 17 -20.11 -3.77 -7.65
C THR A 17 -20.05 -4.18 -6.19
N ALA A 18 -20.21 -5.47 -5.90
CA ALA A 18 -20.08 -6.01 -4.54
C ALA A 18 -18.67 -5.83 -3.98
N TRP A 19 -17.65 -6.07 -4.80
CA TRP A 19 -16.26 -5.85 -4.44
C TRP A 19 -15.98 -4.37 -4.12
N ARG A 20 -16.50 -3.46 -4.93
CA ARG A 20 -16.35 -2.02 -4.72
C ARG A 20 -16.87 -1.59 -3.35
N ALA A 21 -18.07 -2.02 -2.97
CA ALA A 21 -18.63 -1.73 -1.66
C ALA A 21 -17.74 -2.26 -0.52
N THR A 22 -17.10 -3.42 -0.72
CA THR A 22 -16.12 -3.98 0.24
C THR A 22 -14.86 -3.13 0.32
N VAL A 23 -14.30 -2.72 -0.82
CA VAL A 23 -13.10 -1.85 -0.86
C VAL A 23 -13.37 -0.53 -0.17
N GLU A 24 -14.53 0.09 -0.39
CA GLU A 24 -14.93 1.32 0.29
C GLU A 24 -15.03 1.17 1.82
N SER A 25 -15.25 -0.03 2.33
CA SER A 25 -15.27 -0.33 3.76
C SER A 25 -13.88 -0.55 4.36
N VAL A 26 -12.89 -0.95 3.58
CA VAL A 26 -11.52 -1.22 4.04
C VAL A 26 -10.78 0.07 4.35
N ILE A 27 -10.25 0.17 5.56
CA ILE A 27 -9.62 1.40 6.05
C ILE A 27 -8.49 1.90 5.15
N SER A 28 -7.69 1.03 4.59
CA SER A 28 -6.57 1.39 3.73
C SER A 28 -7.02 2.26 2.56
N TYR A 29 -8.07 1.85 1.86
CA TYR A 29 -8.61 2.58 0.71
C TYR A 29 -9.43 3.79 1.15
N ARG A 30 -10.33 3.59 2.09
CA ARG A 30 -11.23 4.63 2.55
C ARG A 30 -10.49 5.78 3.21
N TYR A 31 -9.51 5.51 4.09
CA TYR A 31 -8.73 6.54 4.72
C TYR A 31 -7.91 7.35 3.71
N LEU A 32 -7.31 6.69 2.72
CA LEU A 32 -6.56 7.37 1.65
C LEU A 32 -7.48 7.98 0.60
N GLY A 33 -8.72 7.51 0.48
CA GLY A 33 -9.64 7.94 -0.57
C GLY A 33 -9.24 7.40 -1.94
N THR A 34 -8.55 6.26 -1.98
CA THR A 34 -8.13 5.62 -3.23
C THR A 34 -9.23 4.70 -3.72
N PHE A 35 -9.53 4.78 -4.99
CA PHE A 35 -10.55 3.95 -5.57
C PHE A 35 -10.55 4.04 -7.09
N SER A 36 -10.54 2.91 -7.76
CA SER A 36 -10.44 2.82 -9.20
C SER A 36 -11.71 2.31 -9.86
N THR A 37 -11.88 2.67 -11.12
CA THR A 37 -12.93 2.15 -11.99
C THR A 37 -12.32 1.29 -13.08
N ALA A 38 -12.89 0.10 -13.32
CA ALA A 38 -12.49 -0.73 -14.44
C ALA A 38 -12.87 -0.08 -15.77
N VAL A 39 -11.89 0.06 -16.64
CA VAL A 39 -12.07 0.52 -18.03
C VAL A 39 -12.26 -0.67 -18.96
N SER A 40 -11.52 -1.74 -18.68
CA SER A 40 -11.59 -3.00 -19.41
C SER A 40 -11.30 -4.16 -18.46
N ARG A 41 -11.25 -5.38 -19.01
CA ARG A 41 -10.85 -6.58 -18.28
C ARG A 41 -9.44 -6.44 -17.65
N HIS A 42 -8.57 -5.63 -18.24
CA HIS A 42 -7.15 -5.54 -17.87
C HIS A 42 -6.71 -4.13 -17.45
N GLU A 43 -7.64 -3.17 -17.45
CA GLU A 43 -7.31 -1.77 -17.20
C GLU A 43 -8.25 -1.17 -16.16
N ALA A 44 -7.69 -0.32 -15.32
CA ALA A 44 -8.41 0.49 -14.36
C ALA A 44 -7.86 1.92 -14.34
N ILE A 45 -8.71 2.88 -14.02
CA ILE A 45 -8.34 4.27 -13.80
C ILE A 45 -8.82 4.72 -12.43
N GLY A 46 -8.08 5.61 -11.80
CA GLY A 46 -8.46 6.19 -10.50
C GLY A 46 -7.81 7.53 -10.28
N GLU A 47 -8.23 8.18 -9.22
CA GLU A 47 -7.67 9.45 -8.76
C GLU A 47 -7.54 9.39 -7.24
N MET A 48 -6.49 10.02 -6.70
CA MET A 48 -6.27 10.13 -5.27
C MET A 48 -5.83 11.55 -4.93
N LYS A 49 -6.60 12.24 -4.07
CA LYS A 49 -6.21 13.54 -3.51
C LYS A 49 -5.08 13.36 -2.51
N ILE A 50 -4.08 14.22 -2.61
CA ILE A 50 -2.91 14.20 -1.73
C ILE A 50 -3.15 15.13 -0.54
N ARG A 51 -3.29 14.54 0.63
CA ARG A 51 -3.43 15.27 1.90
C ARG A 51 -2.06 15.51 2.56
N PRO A 52 -1.99 16.42 3.57
CA PRO A 52 -0.75 16.69 4.30
C PRO A 52 -0.13 15.46 4.96
N ASP A 53 -0.94 14.54 5.50
CA ASP A 53 -0.49 13.31 6.14
C ASP A 53 0.08 12.24 5.17
N MET A 54 -0.15 12.41 3.87
CA MET A 54 0.43 11.57 2.81
C MET A 54 1.77 12.10 2.30
N ARG A 55 2.37 13.04 3.02
CA ARG A 55 3.63 13.67 2.65
C ARG A 55 4.71 13.39 3.68
N GLY A 56 5.90 13.12 3.19
CA GLY A 56 7.11 13.24 3.97
C GLY A 56 7.59 14.70 4.05
N PRO A 57 8.75 14.96 4.64
CA PRO A 57 9.24 16.32 4.83
C PRO A 57 9.41 17.13 3.56
N VAL A 58 9.79 16.48 2.45
CA VAL A 58 10.12 17.15 1.18
C VAL A 58 9.09 16.89 0.08
N GLY A 59 8.38 15.76 0.13
CA GLY A 59 7.50 15.37 -0.97
C GLY A 59 6.50 14.29 -0.60
N LEU A 60 6.00 13.58 -1.61
CA LEU A 60 5.05 12.49 -1.45
C LEU A 60 5.66 11.31 -0.71
N MET A 61 4.84 10.59 0.04
CA MET A 61 5.14 9.25 0.51
C MET A 61 4.85 8.22 -0.59
N ALA A 62 5.60 7.12 -0.62
CA ALA A 62 5.39 6.03 -1.56
C ALA A 62 4.24 5.11 -1.13
N ALA A 63 4.06 4.88 0.17
CA ALA A 63 3.06 3.96 0.70
C ALA A 63 1.62 4.25 0.26
N PRO A 64 1.11 5.50 0.26
CA PRO A 64 -0.22 5.80 -0.29
C PRO A 64 -0.38 5.38 -1.75
N LEU A 65 0.66 5.62 -2.58
CA LEU A 65 0.67 5.19 -3.98
C LEU A 65 0.71 3.66 -4.08
N GLY A 66 1.49 3.00 -3.22
CA GLY A 66 1.55 1.54 -3.13
C GLY A 66 0.21 0.90 -2.74
N VAL A 67 -0.58 1.55 -1.89
CA VAL A 67 -1.95 1.11 -1.59
C VAL A 67 -2.84 1.25 -2.82
N ALA A 68 -2.75 2.38 -3.54
CA ALA A 68 -3.55 2.64 -4.73
C ALA A 68 -3.24 1.68 -5.89
N LEU A 69 -2.00 1.16 -6.00
CA LEU A 69 -1.63 0.15 -7.01
C LEU A 69 -2.53 -1.10 -7.00
N ASN A 70 -3.05 -1.46 -5.84
CA ASN A 70 -3.87 -2.66 -5.69
C ASN A 70 -5.26 -2.52 -6.30
N ASP A 71 -5.71 -1.30 -6.61
CA ASP A 71 -7.02 -1.06 -7.17
C ASP A 71 -7.23 -1.81 -8.49
N THR A 72 -6.20 -1.91 -9.34
CA THR A 72 -6.29 -2.66 -10.61
C THR A 72 -6.57 -4.14 -10.36
N ALA A 73 -5.89 -4.75 -9.39
CA ALA A 73 -6.14 -6.13 -8.99
C ALA A 73 -7.50 -6.27 -8.30
N GLY A 74 -7.81 -5.40 -7.36
CA GLY A 74 -9.06 -5.38 -6.62
C GLY A 74 -10.27 -5.29 -7.54
N ILE A 75 -10.24 -4.44 -8.55
CA ILE A 75 -11.41 -4.24 -9.43
C ILE A 75 -11.53 -5.32 -10.54
N ASN A 76 -10.46 -5.99 -10.92
CA ASN A 76 -10.46 -6.92 -12.03
C ASN A 76 -10.32 -8.40 -11.62
N ILE A 77 -9.69 -8.72 -10.50
CA ILE A 77 -9.37 -10.08 -10.08
C ILE A 77 -10.08 -10.49 -8.79
N ASP A 78 -9.96 -9.71 -7.73
CA ASP A 78 -10.45 -10.07 -6.40
C ASP A 78 -11.96 -10.33 -6.29
N PRO A 79 -12.84 -9.71 -7.11
CA PRO A 79 -14.25 -10.08 -7.14
C PRO A 79 -14.49 -11.56 -7.43
N ILE A 80 -13.55 -12.21 -8.11
CA ILE A 80 -13.67 -13.57 -8.58
C ILE A 80 -12.83 -14.52 -7.74
N MET A 81 -11.63 -14.10 -7.34
CA MET A 81 -10.67 -14.93 -6.64
C MET A 81 -10.03 -14.16 -5.50
N LEU A 82 -9.96 -14.77 -4.31
CA LEU A 82 -9.18 -14.23 -3.21
C LEU A 82 -7.71 -14.32 -3.57
N SER A 83 -7.07 -13.17 -3.66
CA SER A 83 -5.66 -13.04 -3.97
C SER A 83 -4.93 -12.36 -2.81
N ALA A 84 -3.62 -12.51 -2.77
CA ALA A 84 -2.78 -11.86 -1.78
C ALA A 84 -1.56 -11.24 -2.45
N PRO A 85 -1.26 -9.97 -2.21
CA PRO A 85 -0.04 -9.37 -2.70
C PRO A 85 1.16 -10.05 -2.05
N THR A 86 2.14 -10.41 -2.87
CA THR A 86 3.42 -10.96 -2.41
C THR A 86 4.53 -9.94 -2.52
N ARG A 87 4.37 -8.98 -3.45
CA ARG A 87 5.31 -7.87 -3.62
C ARG A 87 4.59 -6.65 -4.14
N ILE A 88 4.99 -5.48 -3.62
CA ILE A 88 4.50 -4.17 -4.02
C ILE A 88 5.74 -3.28 -4.16
N ASP A 89 5.92 -2.67 -5.34
CA ASP A 89 7.01 -1.76 -5.64
C ASP A 89 6.46 -0.42 -6.12
N VAL A 90 7.05 0.68 -5.62
CA VAL A 90 6.75 2.06 -6.05
C VAL A 90 8.05 2.80 -6.28
N HIS A 91 8.19 3.42 -7.44
CA HIS A 91 9.29 4.29 -7.81
C HIS A 91 8.76 5.69 -8.09
N LEU A 92 9.19 6.67 -7.31
CA LEU A 92 8.93 8.08 -7.56
C LEU A 92 10.08 8.65 -8.41
N PHE A 93 9.75 9.46 -9.39
CA PHE A 93 10.73 10.13 -10.27
C PHE A 93 11.08 11.52 -9.80
N GLU A 94 10.24 12.09 -8.93
CA GLU A 94 10.41 13.40 -8.33
C GLU A 94 9.69 13.47 -6.96
N PRO A 95 10.00 14.46 -6.11
CA PRO A 95 9.34 14.60 -4.82
C PRO A 95 7.84 14.86 -4.90
N GLY A 96 7.33 15.49 -5.96
CA GLY A 96 5.91 15.83 -6.11
C GLY A 96 5.38 16.73 -4.98
N ALA A 97 6.20 17.65 -4.46
CA ALA A 97 5.85 18.47 -3.31
C ALA A 97 4.63 19.40 -3.53
N ASP A 98 4.39 19.78 -4.77
CA ASP A 98 3.30 20.65 -5.24
C ASP A 98 2.09 19.88 -5.79
N VAL A 99 2.18 18.56 -5.94
CA VAL A 99 1.08 17.73 -6.47
C VAL A 99 -0.06 17.65 -5.46
N LEU A 100 -1.25 18.05 -5.88
CA LEU A 100 -2.45 18.06 -5.03
C LEU A 100 -3.32 16.82 -5.23
N GLU A 101 -3.24 16.21 -6.41
CA GLU A 101 -4.00 15.05 -6.79
C GLU A 101 -3.22 14.24 -7.82
N VAL A 102 -3.21 12.93 -7.69
CA VAL A 102 -2.63 12.03 -8.68
C VAL A 102 -3.72 11.27 -9.41
N ARG A 103 -3.54 11.12 -10.73
CA ARG A 103 -4.29 10.20 -11.56
C ARG A 103 -3.54 8.89 -11.66
N LEU A 104 -4.27 7.79 -11.49
CA LEU A 104 -3.76 6.43 -11.61
C LEU A 104 -4.28 5.80 -12.91
N GLU A 105 -3.37 5.16 -13.64
CA GLU A 105 -3.68 4.29 -14.76
C GLU A 105 -3.05 2.93 -14.50
N GLY A 106 -3.89 1.97 -14.14
CA GLY A 106 -3.47 0.61 -13.82
C GLY A 106 -3.76 -0.37 -14.93
N ARG A 107 -2.88 -1.35 -15.10
CA ARG A 107 -3.06 -2.42 -16.07
C ARG A 107 -2.61 -3.79 -15.53
N LEU A 108 -3.36 -4.82 -15.90
CA LEU A 108 -3.00 -6.20 -15.68
C LEU A 108 -2.04 -6.65 -16.78
N LEU A 109 -0.76 -6.85 -16.44
CA LEU A 109 0.29 -7.24 -17.40
C LEU A 109 0.19 -8.70 -17.78
N ARG A 110 -0.12 -9.55 -16.78
CA ARG A 110 -0.23 -10.99 -16.97
C ARG A 110 -1.11 -11.61 -15.89
N GLU A 111 -2.00 -12.47 -16.31
CA GLU A 111 -2.76 -13.38 -15.44
C GLU A 111 -2.30 -14.82 -15.69
N GLY A 112 -1.75 -15.46 -14.66
CA GLY A 112 -1.33 -16.85 -14.66
C GLY A 112 -2.21 -17.71 -13.76
N ARG A 113 -1.93 -19.03 -13.71
CA ARG A 113 -2.69 -19.96 -12.86
C ARG A 113 -2.46 -19.77 -11.37
N SER A 114 -1.27 -19.33 -10.98
CA SER A 114 -0.85 -19.18 -9.58
C SER A 114 -0.43 -17.75 -9.22
N GLN A 115 -0.17 -16.91 -10.20
CA GLN A 115 0.30 -15.55 -10.01
C GLN A 115 -0.24 -14.64 -11.10
N PHE A 116 -0.42 -13.37 -10.76
CA PHE A 116 -0.63 -12.30 -11.73
C PHE A 116 0.20 -11.06 -11.37
N PHE A 117 0.35 -10.17 -12.35
CA PHE A 117 1.22 -9.01 -12.29
C PHE A 117 0.45 -7.80 -12.79
N THR A 118 0.51 -6.71 -12.02
CA THR A 118 -0.07 -5.42 -12.43
C THR A 118 1.01 -4.35 -12.45
N GLU A 119 0.75 -3.31 -13.21
CA GLU A 119 1.53 -2.07 -13.25
C GLU A 119 0.57 -0.89 -13.17
N SER A 120 0.98 0.17 -12.52
CA SER A 120 0.24 1.43 -12.51
C SER A 120 1.18 2.61 -12.70
N ARG A 121 0.68 3.63 -13.40
CA ARG A 121 1.34 4.92 -13.61
C ARG A 121 0.59 5.98 -12.83
N PHE A 122 1.32 6.87 -12.20
CA PHE A 122 0.76 8.01 -11.47
C PHE A 122 1.22 9.30 -12.14
N THR A 123 0.28 10.07 -12.62
CA THR A 123 0.53 11.41 -13.18
C THR A 123 -0.10 12.48 -12.29
N ASP A 124 0.40 13.69 -12.38
CA ASP A 124 -0.27 14.86 -11.77
C ASP A 124 -1.62 15.06 -12.45
N ALA A 125 -2.71 15.10 -11.67
CA ALA A 125 -4.04 15.32 -12.24
C ALA A 125 -4.18 16.70 -12.89
N GLY A 126 -3.40 17.69 -12.43
CA GLY A 126 -3.32 19.03 -13.02
C GLY A 126 -2.48 19.11 -14.29
N ASP A 127 -1.52 18.19 -14.46
CA ASP A 127 -0.67 18.07 -15.65
C ASP A 127 -0.46 16.60 -16.02
N PRO A 128 -1.30 16.00 -16.84
CA PRO A 128 -1.22 14.58 -17.23
C PRO A 128 0.08 14.21 -17.97
N SER A 129 0.87 15.17 -18.42
CA SER A 129 2.19 14.91 -19.03
C SER A 129 3.28 14.68 -17.99
N ARG A 130 3.04 15.09 -16.73
CA ARG A 130 3.95 14.98 -15.61
C ARG A 130 3.81 13.61 -14.93
N LEU A 131 4.74 12.71 -15.22
CA LEU A 131 4.79 11.39 -14.60
C LEU A 131 5.44 11.49 -13.22
N ILE A 132 4.68 11.22 -12.16
CA ILE A 132 5.14 11.31 -10.77
C ILE A 132 5.78 10.00 -10.31
N ALA A 133 5.09 8.88 -10.57
CA ALA A 133 5.55 7.57 -10.13
C ALA A 133 5.10 6.45 -11.07
N ILE A 134 5.78 5.32 -10.96
CA ILE A 134 5.35 4.04 -11.51
C ILE A 134 5.45 2.99 -10.42
N GLY A 135 4.58 2.01 -10.44
CA GLY A 135 4.69 0.89 -9.53
C GLY A 135 4.10 -0.37 -10.10
N GLY A 136 4.31 -1.45 -9.40
CA GLY A 136 3.80 -2.76 -9.79
C GLY A 136 3.54 -3.66 -8.61
N THR A 137 2.65 -4.62 -8.81
CA THR A 137 2.33 -5.62 -7.80
C THR A 137 2.45 -7.03 -8.36
N HIS A 138 2.96 -7.93 -7.53
CA HIS A 138 2.91 -9.36 -7.77
C HIS A 138 1.93 -9.97 -6.76
N TRP A 139 1.08 -10.85 -7.26
CA TRP A 139 0.04 -11.47 -6.46
C TRP A 139 0.11 -12.98 -6.57
N SER A 140 -0.19 -13.66 -5.48
CA SER A 140 -0.56 -15.08 -5.51
C SER A 140 -2.07 -15.19 -5.73
N VAL A 141 -2.45 -16.06 -6.66
CA VAL A 141 -3.85 -16.42 -6.85
C VAL A 141 -4.22 -17.47 -5.81
N GLY A 142 -5.26 -17.19 -5.05
CA GLY A 142 -5.77 -18.07 -3.99
C GLY A 142 -6.94 -18.94 -4.44
N THR A 143 -7.94 -19.01 -3.60
CA THR A 143 -9.19 -19.74 -3.85
C THR A 143 -10.24 -18.87 -4.53
N PRO A 144 -11.24 -19.45 -5.20
CA PRO A 144 -12.40 -18.69 -5.63
C PRO A 144 -13.00 -17.87 -4.47
N ASN A 145 -13.39 -16.65 -4.76
CA ASN A 145 -13.98 -15.77 -3.75
C ASN A 145 -15.37 -16.31 -3.33
N PRO A 146 -15.56 -16.71 -2.06
CA PRO A 146 -16.84 -17.24 -1.59
C PRO A 146 -17.91 -16.15 -1.31
N GLY A 147 -17.63 -14.93 -1.67
CA GLY A 147 -18.31 -13.72 -1.22
C GLY A 147 -17.49 -13.02 -0.14
N PHE A 148 -17.35 -11.72 -0.24
CA PHE A 148 -16.65 -10.95 0.78
C PHE A 148 -17.50 -10.84 2.05
N ASN A 149 -16.88 -11.18 3.18
CA ASN A 149 -17.42 -10.73 4.46
C ASN A 149 -17.17 -9.23 4.55
N TYR A 150 -18.24 -8.47 4.67
CA TYR A 150 -18.19 -7.06 4.93
C TYR A 150 -17.43 -6.81 6.23
N VAL A 151 -16.35 -6.05 6.16
CA VAL A 151 -15.64 -5.58 7.36
C VAL A 151 -16.18 -4.19 7.67
N ASP A 152 -16.85 -4.06 8.80
CA ASP A 152 -17.34 -2.76 9.27
C ASP A 152 -16.15 -1.93 9.77
N CYS A 153 -15.56 -1.14 8.87
CA CYS A 153 -14.47 -0.24 9.19
C CYS A 153 -15.01 1.07 9.74
N ARG A 154 -14.55 1.43 10.93
CA ARG A 154 -14.84 2.75 11.50
C ARG A 154 -14.22 3.83 10.62
N PRO A 155 -14.93 4.96 10.40
CA PRO A 155 -14.36 6.08 9.68
C PRO A 155 -13.22 6.69 10.50
N LEU A 156 -11.98 6.47 10.07
CA LEU A 156 -10.79 7.11 10.63
C LEU A 156 -10.35 8.32 9.81
N ALA A 157 -10.96 8.55 8.65
CA ALA A 157 -10.64 9.68 7.80
C ALA A 157 -10.82 10.98 8.60
N PRO A 158 -9.77 11.71 8.89
CA PRO A 158 -9.86 12.96 9.64
C PRO A 158 -10.62 14.00 8.82
N THR A 159 -11.52 14.70 9.49
CA THR A 159 -12.23 15.85 8.93
C THR A 159 -11.62 17.10 9.55
N GLY A 160 -10.84 17.85 8.81
CA GLY A 160 -10.23 19.08 9.32
C GLY A 160 -8.80 19.28 8.83
N PRO A 161 -8.13 20.34 9.32
CA PRO A 161 -6.77 20.67 8.89
C PRO A 161 -5.68 19.83 9.59
N ASP A 162 -6.00 19.20 10.72
CA ASP A 162 -5.02 18.49 11.55
C ASP A 162 -5.12 16.99 11.29
N PHE A 163 -4.04 16.43 10.74
CA PHE A 163 -3.90 15.01 10.47
C PHE A 163 -2.82 14.41 11.38
N PRO A 164 -3.08 13.29 12.04
CA PRO A 164 -2.02 12.57 12.73
C PRO A 164 -1.00 12.02 11.70
N PRO A 165 0.22 11.68 12.16
CA PRO A 165 1.17 10.95 11.31
C PRO A 165 0.50 9.74 10.68
N LEU A 166 0.72 9.52 9.38
CA LEU A 166 -0.04 8.53 8.60
C LEU A 166 0.04 7.11 9.18
N TYR A 167 1.13 6.75 9.84
CA TYR A 167 1.28 5.43 10.45
C TYR A 167 0.28 5.17 11.60
N GLU A 168 -0.20 6.19 12.31
CA GLU A 168 -1.12 6.03 13.45
C GLU A 168 -2.50 5.50 13.02
N PRO A 169 -3.19 6.08 12.02
CA PRO A 169 -4.43 5.51 11.51
C PRO A 169 -4.27 4.10 10.93
N PHE A 170 -3.04 3.77 10.49
CA PHE A 170 -2.68 2.43 10.01
C PHE A 170 -2.19 1.51 11.13
N GLY A 171 -2.48 1.86 12.38
CA GLY A 171 -2.23 1.05 13.58
C GLY A 171 -0.81 1.12 14.11
N GLY A 172 0.07 1.91 13.49
CA GLY A 172 1.43 2.08 13.97
C GLY A 172 1.47 2.85 15.29
N ARG A 173 2.22 2.34 16.26
CA ARG A 173 2.50 3.01 17.55
C ARG A 173 4.01 3.06 17.77
N LEU A 174 4.52 4.20 18.18
CA LEU A 174 5.94 4.35 18.51
C LEU A 174 6.23 3.72 19.88
N ARG A 175 7.19 2.80 19.92
CA ARG A 175 7.66 2.15 21.14
C ARG A 175 8.77 2.97 21.81
N GLY A 176 9.02 2.67 23.08
CA GLY A 176 10.11 3.30 23.83
C GLY A 176 11.52 2.99 23.33
N ASP A 177 11.69 1.93 22.53
CA ASP A 177 12.94 1.56 21.86
C ASP A 177 13.15 2.26 20.50
N GLY A 178 12.16 3.04 20.06
CA GLY A 178 12.20 3.79 18.79
C GLY A 178 11.70 3.01 17.59
N ASN A 179 11.26 1.75 17.74
CA ASN A 179 10.61 0.98 16.72
C ASN A 179 9.13 1.33 16.63
N LEU A 180 8.51 1.08 15.47
CA LEU A 180 7.04 1.11 15.34
C LEU A 180 6.49 -0.30 15.56
N GLU A 181 5.32 -0.39 16.18
CA GLU A 181 4.57 -1.63 16.31
C GLU A 181 3.14 -1.46 15.81
N ILE A 182 2.56 -2.52 15.28
CA ILE A 182 1.12 -2.68 15.09
C ILE A 182 0.69 -3.67 16.19
N PRO A 183 -0.08 -3.25 17.19
CA PRO A 183 -0.49 -4.12 18.28
C PRO A 183 -1.48 -5.19 17.81
N GLU A 184 -1.58 -6.28 18.59
CA GLU A 184 -2.48 -7.40 18.29
C GLU A 184 -3.96 -6.99 18.21
N ASP A 185 -4.35 -6.00 19.00
CA ASP A 185 -5.72 -5.48 19.09
C ASP A 185 -6.09 -4.46 18.00
N ALA A 186 -5.25 -4.29 17.00
CA ALA A 186 -5.52 -3.44 15.85
C ALA A 186 -6.57 -4.08 14.91
N GLU A 187 -7.80 -4.27 15.41
CA GLU A 187 -8.87 -5.07 14.77
C GLU A 187 -9.36 -4.51 13.44
N ASP A 188 -9.37 -3.18 13.29
CA ASP A 188 -9.96 -2.49 12.13
C ASP A 188 -9.03 -2.45 10.91
N LEU A 189 -7.83 -3.05 10.98
CA LEU A 189 -6.81 -2.95 9.94
C LEU A 189 -6.76 -4.14 9.00
N GLY A 190 -7.57 -5.15 9.29
CA GLY A 190 -7.55 -6.43 8.60
C GLY A 190 -8.63 -6.57 7.56
N GLY A 191 -8.38 -7.49 6.64
CA GLY A 191 -9.37 -8.09 5.76
C GLY A 191 -9.17 -9.60 5.77
N ASN A 192 -10.25 -10.39 5.78
CA ASN A 192 -10.17 -11.85 5.65
C ASN A 192 -9.23 -12.58 6.64
N GLY A 193 -9.17 -12.14 7.90
CA GLY A 193 -8.41 -12.80 8.97
C GLY A 193 -6.91 -12.52 8.97
N GLY A 194 -6.48 -11.42 8.38
CA GLY A 194 -5.09 -10.95 8.43
C GLY A 194 -5.00 -9.45 8.20
N LEU A 195 -3.83 -8.89 8.46
CA LEU A 195 -3.56 -7.48 8.23
C LEU A 195 -3.66 -7.15 6.73
N HIS A 196 -4.36 -6.06 6.39
CA HIS A 196 -4.40 -5.56 5.02
C HIS A 196 -3.01 -5.02 4.61
N GLN A 197 -2.76 -4.93 3.30
CA GLN A 197 -1.46 -4.52 2.77
C GLN A 197 -1.05 -3.06 3.08
N GLY A 198 -2.02 -2.17 3.34
CA GLY A 198 -1.75 -0.77 3.66
C GLY A 198 -0.90 -0.57 4.92
N PRO A 199 -1.26 -1.17 6.07
CA PRO A 199 -0.43 -1.13 7.28
C PRO A 199 1.02 -1.58 7.06
N PHE A 200 1.25 -2.65 6.26
CA PHE A 200 2.62 -3.09 5.95
C PHE A 200 3.43 -2.00 5.26
N GLN A 201 2.85 -1.30 4.29
CA GLN A 201 3.53 -0.27 3.52
C GLN A 201 3.75 0.99 4.34
N VAL A 202 2.69 1.51 4.96
CA VAL A 202 2.70 2.79 5.67
C VAL A 202 3.61 2.74 6.90
N VAL A 203 3.48 1.69 7.73
CA VAL A 203 4.25 1.59 8.97
C VAL A 203 5.73 1.31 8.69
N THR A 204 6.04 0.49 7.66
CA THR A 204 7.44 0.24 7.31
C THR A 204 8.11 1.43 6.62
N GLU A 205 7.38 2.23 5.81
CA GLU A 205 7.92 3.48 5.25
C GLU A 205 8.24 4.48 6.36
N ALA A 206 7.33 4.64 7.32
CA ALA A 206 7.55 5.54 8.46
C ALA A 206 8.78 5.12 9.28
N ALA A 207 8.92 3.83 9.59
CA ALA A 207 10.10 3.31 10.30
C ALA A 207 11.39 3.54 9.49
N ALA A 208 11.36 3.32 8.17
CA ALA A 208 12.49 3.58 7.29
C ALA A 208 12.88 5.06 7.25
N MET A 209 11.90 5.96 7.16
CA MET A 209 12.12 7.40 7.15
C MET A 209 12.75 7.87 8.47
N MET A 210 12.23 7.43 9.62
CA MET A 210 12.80 7.74 10.94
C MET A 210 14.26 7.29 11.04
N ALA A 211 14.58 6.08 10.58
CA ALA A 211 15.94 5.57 10.56
C ALA A 211 16.86 6.37 9.64
N ALA A 212 16.39 6.73 8.44
CA ALA A 212 17.13 7.53 7.48
C ALA A 212 17.42 8.94 8.01
N GLN A 213 16.42 9.62 8.57
CA GLN A 213 16.56 10.95 9.18
C GLN A 213 17.56 10.96 10.33
N LYS A 214 17.48 9.97 11.22
CA LYS A 214 18.42 9.81 12.32
C LYS A 214 19.86 9.60 11.82
N ALA A 215 20.05 8.77 10.80
CA ALA A 215 21.37 8.46 10.26
C ALA A 215 21.98 9.64 9.48
N ALA A 216 21.16 10.41 8.78
CA ALA A 216 21.59 11.59 8.04
C ALA A 216 21.66 12.87 8.89
N SER A 217 21.09 12.86 10.10
CA SER A 217 20.92 14.04 10.95
C SER A 217 20.21 15.21 10.24
N THR A 218 19.26 14.88 9.36
CA THR A 218 18.44 15.85 8.61
C THR A 218 17.08 15.24 8.28
N ASP A 219 16.08 16.11 8.12
CA ASP A 219 14.74 15.76 7.62
C ASP A 219 14.56 16.06 6.13
N GLN A 220 15.57 16.64 5.47
CA GLN A 220 15.54 16.99 4.04
C GLN A 220 15.73 15.76 3.16
N LEU A 221 14.74 14.84 3.25
CA LEU A 221 14.73 13.57 2.56
C LEU A 221 13.40 13.37 1.84
N TRP A 222 13.45 12.82 0.62
CA TRP A 222 12.28 12.28 -0.05
C TRP A 222 12.52 10.83 -0.48
N ILE A 223 11.46 10.05 -0.58
CA ILE A 223 11.55 8.65 -0.95
C ILE A 223 11.54 8.49 -2.47
N GLU A 224 12.58 7.85 -3.02
CA GLU A 224 12.64 7.49 -4.45
C GLU A 224 12.02 6.13 -4.73
N HIS A 225 12.14 5.20 -3.77
CA HIS A 225 11.68 3.83 -3.96
C HIS A 225 11.25 3.21 -2.64
N GLN A 226 10.14 2.48 -2.71
CA GLN A 226 9.71 1.52 -1.69
C GLN A 226 9.37 0.20 -2.38
N GLY A 227 9.97 -0.89 -1.93
CA GLY A 227 9.65 -2.23 -2.37
C GLY A 227 9.37 -3.13 -1.18
N THR A 228 8.12 -3.59 -1.03
CA THR A 228 7.65 -4.41 0.09
C THR A 228 7.37 -5.84 -0.37
N SER A 229 8.09 -6.81 0.20
CA SER A 229 7.80 -8.24 0.06
C SER A 229 6.99 -8.70 1.26
N ILE A 230 5.80 -9.22 1.03
CA ILE A 230 4.92 -9.78 2.06
C ILE A 230 5.14 -11.29 2.08
N ILE A 231 5.65 -11.80 3.20
CA ILE A 231 6.14 -13.19 3.35
C ILE A 231 5.08 -14.04 4.06
N ALA A 232 4.38 -13.43 5.03
CA ALA A 232 3.37 -14.13 5.80
C ALA A 232 2.23 -13.18 6.19
N ARG A 233 1.08 -13.75 6.57
CA ARG A 233 -0.02 -12.98 7.13
C ARG A 233 0.40 -12.40 8.49
N GLY A 234 0.12 -11.12 8.72
CA GLY A 234 0.22 -10.49 10.02
C GLY A 234 -1.08 -10.70 10.80
N SER A 235 -1.07 -11.59 11.79
CA SER A 235 -2.24 -11.82 12.64
C SER A 235 -1.83 -12.51 13.94
N GLY A 236 -2.59 -12.28 15.01
CA GLY A 236 -2.52 -13.00 16.27
C GLY A 236 -1.33 -12.68 17.17
N CYS A 237 -0.65 -11.56 16.94
CA CYS A 237 0.44 -11.06 17.79
C CYS A 237 0.86 -9.66 17.35
N PRO A 238 1.51 -8.88 18.21
CA PRO A 238 2.09 -7.60 17.82
C PRO A 238 3.10 -7.76 16.67
N LEU A 239 3.06 -6.84 15.72
CA LEU A 239 4.01 -6.77 14.62
C LEU A 239 4.96 -5.60 14.86
N VAL A 240 6.25 -5.88 14.95
CA VAL A 240 7.27 -4.87 15.28
C VAL A 240 8.19 -4.64 14.09
N THR A 241 8.49 -3.38 13.81
CA THR A 241 9.44 -2.99 12.76
C THR A 241 10.86 -2.94 13.30
N HIS A 242 11.81 -3.44 12.51
CA HIS A 242 13.25 -3.31 12.76
C HIS A 242 13.90 -2.70 11.52
N ALA A 243 14.28 -1.42 11.63
CA ALA A 243 14.88 -0.67 10.55
C ALA A 243 16.41 -0.69 10.64
N GLU A 244 17.06 -1.03 9.54
CA GLU A 244 18.52 -1.06 9.37
C GLU A 244 18.94 -0.15 8.22
N VAL A 245 19.82 0.81 8.49
CA VAL A 245 20.45 1.62 7.45
C VAL A 245 21.57 0.82 6.81
N LEU A 246 21.37 0.36 5.59
CA LEU A 246 22.32 -0.49 4.89
C LEU A 246 23.50 0.30 4.31
N ARG A 247 23.21 1.52 3.81
CA ARG A 247 24.21 2.32 3.13
C ARG A 247 23.81 3.79 3.08
N ILE A 248 24.78 4.66 3.31
CA ILE A 248 24.72 6.10 3.07
C ILE A 248 25.76 6.43 2.00
N THR A 249 25.37 7.16 0.97
CA THR A 249 26.24 7.70 -0.07
C THR A 249 25.93 9.19 -0.23
N GLU A 250 26.76 9.93 -1.00
CA GLU A 250 26.39 11.29 -1.41
C GLU A 250 25.03 11.26 -2.10
N GLY A 251 24.04 11.86 -1.44
CA GLY A 251 22.68 12.02 -1.96
C GLY A 251 21.71 10.86 -1.77
N CYS A 252 22.11 9.68 -1.26
CA CYS A 252 21.18 8.55 -1.09
C CYS A 252 21.37 7.78 0.22
N ILE A 253 20.26 7.34 0.81
CA ILE A 253 20.21 6.45 1.97
C ILE A 253 19.36 5.24 1.64
N ASN A 254 19.90 4.05 1.85
CA ASN A 254 19.18 2.79 1.66
C ASN A 254 18.88 2.19 3.02
N VAL A 255 17.61 1.90 3.27
CA VAL A 255 17.11 1.35 4.52
C VAL A 255 16.35 0.06 4.23
N ARG A 256 16.61 -0.94 5.04
CA ARG A 256 15.86 -2.19 5.08
C ARG A 256 15.03 -2.21 6.35
N VAL A 257 13.75 -2.56 6.24
CA VAL A 257 12.86 -2.74 7.39
C VAL A 257 12.31 -4.15 7.38
N GLU A 258 12.52 -4.87 8.46
CA GLU A 258 11.80 -6.11 8.74
C GLU A 258 10.59 -5.81 9.63
N MET A 259 9.45 -6.40 9.31
CA MET A 259 8.32 -6.47 10.23
C MET A 259 8.21 -7.90 10.73
N ARG A 260 8.25 -8.06 12.05
CA ARG A 260 8.29 -9.37 12.72
C ARG A 260 7.13 -9.53 13.68
N ALA A 261 6.63 -10.74 13.77
CA ALA A 261 5.58 -11.14 14.70
C ALA A 261 6.19 -11.46 16.05
N GLU A 262 6.18 -10.50 16.97
CA GLU A 262 6.73 -10.64 18.31
C GLU A 262 5.88 -11.63 19.14
N GLY A 263 6.53 -12.55 19.87
CA GLY A 263 5.83 -13.58 20.66
C GLY A 263 5.42 -14.84 19.89
N ALA A 264 5.43 -14.84 18.55
CA ALA A 264 5.17 -16.01 17.69
C ALA A 264 6.47 -16.60 17.11
N GLY A 265 7.52 -16.70 17.94
CA GLY A 265 8.84 -17.18 17.51
C GLY A 265 9.61 -16.15 16.67
N ASP A 266 9.32 -14.88 16.83
CA ASP A 266 9.94 -13.77 16.07
C ASP A 266 9.89 -13.97 14.56
N ARG A 267 8.72 -14.43 14.07
CA ARG A 267 8.52 -14.79 12.67
C ARG A 267 8.55 -13.56 11.76
N LEU A 268 9.37 -13.62 10.72
CA LEU A 268 9.40 -12.59 9.67
C LEU A 268 8.07 -12.56 8.89
N VAL A 269 7.46 -11.38 8.81
CA VAL A 269 6.16 -11.16 8.15
C VAL A 269 6.33 -10.38 6.85
N SER A 270 7.14 -9.33 6.85
CA SER A 270 7.48 -8.59 5.62
C SER A 270 8.90 -8.04 5.67
N VAL A 271 9.41 -7.75 4.48
CA VAL A 271 10.66 -7.00 4.28
C VAL A 271 10.39 -5.86 3.33
N THR A 272 10.72 -4.65 3.75
CA THR A 272 10.62 -3.43 2.93
C THR A 272 12.01 -2.87 2.69
N MET A 273 12.30 -2.53 1.44
CA MET A 273 13.48 -1.81 1.01
C MET A 273 13.07 -0.39 0.62
N CYS A 274 13.64 0.60 1.27
CA CYS A 274 13.43 2.00 0.96
C CYS A 274 14.73 2.67 0.50
N ARG A 275 14.60 3.55 -0.49
CA ARG A 275 15.68 4.42 -0.92
C ARG A 275 15.22 5.87 -0.79
N PHE A 276 15.97 6.64 -0.04
CA PHE A 276 15.74 8.06 0.16
C PHE A 276 16.83 8.86 -0.53
N ARG A 277 16.45 10.03 -1.04
CA ARG A 277 17.37 11.02 -1.59
C ARG A 277 17.45 12.22 -0.64
N LEU A 278 18.68 12.70 -0.44
CA LEU A 278 18.99 13.97 0.21
C LEU A 278 18.72 15.11 -0.77
N VAL A 279 18.17 16.21 -0.27
CA VAL A 279 17.90 17.44 -1.03
C VAL A 279 18.88 18.54 -0.62
#